data_e8478bb1777574576ad6569dc1b0ec30
#
_entry.id   e8478bb1777574576ad6569dc1b0ec30
#
_cell.length_a   1.000
_cell.length_b   1.000
_cell.length_c   1.000
_cell.angle_alpha   90.00
_cell.angle_beta   90.00
_cell.angle_gamma   90.00
#
_symmetry.space_group_name_H-M   'P 1'
#
loop_
_entity.id
_entity.type
_entity.pdbx_description
1 polymer ?
#
loop_
_entity_poly.entity_id
_entity_poly.type
_entity_poly.pdbx_seq_one_letter_code
_entity_poly.pdbx_strand_id
1 'polypeptide(L)'
;MAQDFRNVLVRTIGTGDTTLLAAGDYDAVIGIRCCNILTSTIAIDVKIAKGGDDYFLAKGVNIPPNSAIELIQGGAKIVLANGDTLEAVSDTASSLDVVLSYIDTISS
;
A
#
# COMPACT_ATOMS: atom_id res chain seq x y z
N MET A 1 14.34 0.54 23.05
CA MET A 1 13.49 0.92 21.92
C MET A 1 13.21 -0.28 21.04
N ALA A 2 11.99 -0.73 20.98
CA ALA A 2 11.68 -1.91 20.22
C ALA A 2 11.16 -1.52 18.84
N GLN A 3 11.73 -2.09 17.81
CA GLN A 3 11.24 -1.98 16.45
C GLN A 3 10.62 -3.32 16.09
N ASP A 4 9.35 -3.30 15.74
CA ASP A 4 8.61 -4.52 15.48
C ASP A 4 8.33 -4.65 14.00
N PHE A 5 8.47 -5.87 13.48
CA PHE A 5 8.00 -6.20 12.14
C PHE A 5 6.51 -6.48 12.22
N ARG A 6 5.74 -5.82 11.38
CA ARG A 6 4.29 -5.92 11.38
C ARG A 6 3.76 -6.09 9.97
N ASN A 7 2.51 -6.55 9.88
CA ASN A 7 1.83 -6.61 8.59
C ASN A 7 0.48 -5.90 8.68
N VAL A 8 -0.02 -5.52 7.50
CA VAL A 8 -1.39 -5.04 7.31
C VAL A 8 -1.99 -5.85 6.17
N LEU A 9 -3.17 -6.37 6.39
CA LEU A 9 -3.91 -7.14 5.39
C LEU A 9 -5.22 -6.42 5.12
N VAL A 10 -5.40 -5.96 3.88
CA VAL A 10 -6.62 -5.28 3.47
C VAL A 10 -7.16 -6.00 2.24
N ARG A 11 -8.44 -6.31 2.26
CA ARG A 11 -9.07 -7.09 1.19
C ARG A 11 -10.20 -6.32 0.54
N THR A 12 -10.51 -6.73 -0.66
CA THR A 12 -11.68 -6.24 -1.44
C THR A 12 -11.69 -4.73 -1.59
N ILE A 13 -10.52 -4.14 -1.86
CA ILE A 13 -10.40 -2.72 -2.13
C ILE A 13 -11.10 -2.41 -3.44
N GLY A 14 -11.87 -1.35 -3.46
CA GLY A 14 -12.65 -0.92 -4.61
C GLY A 14 -12.25 0.46 -5.10
N THR A 15 -13.23 1.23 -5.54
CA THR A 15 -13.01 2.51 -6.22
C THR A 15 -12.86 3.70 -5.27
N GLY A 16 -12.94 3.47 -3.97
CA GLY A 16 -12.70 4.53 -2.97
C GLY A 16 -11.30 4.40 -2.38
N ASP A 17 -10.72 5.52 -1.97
CA ASP A 17 -9.44 5.52 -1.27
C ASP A 17 -9.54 4.69 0.00
N THR A 18 -8.64 3.74 0.15
CA THR A 18 -8.63 2.84 1.30
C THR A 18 -7.31 2.98 2.03
N THR A 19 -7.36 3.27 3.33
CA THR A 19 -6.16 3.42 4.14
C THR A 19 -5.51 2.06 4.35
N LEU A 20 -4.23 1.95 3.99
CA LEU A 20 -3.42 0.78 4.27
C LEU A 20 -2.68 0.93 5.60
N LEU A 21 -2.12 2.12 5.83
CA LEU A 21 -1.33 2.38 7.03
C LEU A 21 -1.32 3.89 7.30
N ALA A 22 -1.75 4.27 8.51
CA ALA A 22 -1.64 5.65 8.97
C ALA A 22 -0.46 5.71 9.93
N ALA A 23 0.60 6.42 9.54
CA ALA A 23 1.81 6.47 10.34
C ALA A 23 1.60 7.38 11.55
N GLY A 24 1.72 6.80 12.75
CA GLY A 24 1.65 7.57 13.98
C GLY A 24 2.99 8.16 14.36
N ASP A 25 4.04 7.51 13.93
CA ASP A 25 5.42 7.94 14.14
C ASP A 25 6.15 7.62 12.84
N TYR A 26 7.38 7.15 12.87
CA TYR A 26 8.09 6.80 11.65
C TYR A 26 8.04 5.30 11.43
N ASP A 27 7.57 4.89 10.26
CA ASP A 27 7.47 3.49 9.86
C ASP A 27 8.23 3.28 8.56
N ALA A 28 8.86 2.12 8.40
CA ALA A 28 9.51 1.75 7.15
C ALA A 28 8.70 0.63 6.50
N VAL A 29 8.12 0.92 5.34
CA VAL A 29 7.40 -0.09 4.55
C VAL A 29 8.42 -0.85 3.73
N ILE A 30 8.46 -2.17 3.89
CA ILE A 30 9.44 -3.03 3.25
C ILE A 30 8.83 -3.95 2.19
N GLY A 31 7.52 -4.00 2.09
CA GLY A 31 6.85 -4.77 1.05
C GLY A 31 5.41 -4.35 0.89
N ILE A 32 4.97 -4.21 -0.36
CA ILE A 32 3.56 -3.97 -0.70
C ILE A 32 3.22 -4.90 -1.84
N ARG A 33 2.42 -5.92 -1.56
CA ARG A 33 1.95 -6.85 -2.58
C ARG A 33 0.49 -6.56 -2.89
N CYS A 34 0.19 -6.30 -4.15
CA CYS A 34 -1.15 -6.01 -4.63
C CYS A 34 -1.63 -7.15 -5.48
N CYS A 35 -2.74 -7.76 -5.12
CA CYS A 35 -3.28 -8.93 -5.80
C CYS A 35 -4.64 -8.63 -6.40
N ASN A 36 -4.77 -8.87 -7.71
CA ASN A 36 -6.05 -8.80 -8.41
C ASN A 36 -6.79 -10.12 -8.19
N ILE A 37 -7.93 -10.05 -7.50
CA ILE A 37 -8.71 -11.26 -7.17
C ILE A 37 -9.84 -11.52 -8.17
N LEU A 38 -9.89 -10.76 -9.25
CA LEU A 38 -10.91 -10.92 -10.28
C LEU A 38 -10.37 -11.65 -11.50
N THR A 39 -11.27 -11.94 -12.43
CA THR A 39 -10.94 -12.61 -13.69
C THR A 39 -10.75 -11.63 -14.84
N SER A 40 -10.69 -10.35 -14.54
CA SER A 40 -10.41 -9.30 -15.52
C SER A 40 -9.26 -8.42 -15.00
N THR A 41 -8.58 -7.75 -15.92
CA THR A 41 -7.48 -6.82 -15.56
C THR A 41 -8.04 -5.62 -14.80
N ILE A 42 -7.34 -5.21 -13.75
CA ILE A 42 -7.66 -3.99 -13.02
C ILE A 42 -6.48 -3.02 -13.10
N ALA A 43 -6.76 -1.73 -12.89
CA ALA A 43 -5.73 -0.71 -12.75
C ALA A 43 -5.80 -0.14 -11.34
N ILE A 44 -4.65 0.02 -10.70
CA ILE A 44 -4.59 0.44 -9.31
C ILE A 44 -3.69 1.66 -9.13
N ASP A 45 -3.97 2.42 -8.08
CA ASP A 45 -3.09 3.47 -7.58
C ASP A 45 -2.72 3.15 -6.14
N VAL A 46 -1.46 3.39 -5.79
CA VAL A 46 -0.99 3.36 -4.41
C VAL A 46 -0.27 4.67 -4.16
N LYS A 47 -0.64 5.35 -3.09
CA LYS A 47 -0.18 6.72 -2.86
C LYS A 47 0.01 7.00 -1.37
N ILE A 48 0.78 8.04 -1.09
CA ILE A 48 0.92 8.61 0.25
C ILE A 48 0.16 9.92 0.28
N ALA A 49 -0.80 10.05 1.19
CA ALA A 49 -1.54 11.27 1.40
C ALA A 49 -0.91 12.05 2.55
N LYS A 50 -0.63 13.32 2.32
CA LYS A 50 -0.03 14.20 3.33
C LYS A 50 -0.45 15.64 3.08
N GLY A 51 -1.06 16.26 4.09
CA GLY A 51 -1.42 17.66 4.02
C GLY A 51 -2.42 18.00 2.92
N GLY A 52 -3.27 17.04 2.54
CA GLY A 52 -4.25 17.24 1.48
C GLY A 52 -3.72 16.92 0.09
N ASP A 53 -2.45 16.55 -0.03
CA ASP A 53 -1.84 16.20 -1.31
C ASP A 53 -1.57 14.70 -1.39
N ASP A 54 -1.60 14.17 -2.59
CA ASP A 54 -1.32 12.76 -2.85
C ASP A 54 0.02 12.64 -3.58
N TYR A 55 0.84 11.70 -3.10
CA TYR A 55 2.13 11.38 -3.72
C TYR A 55 2.08 9.92 -4.14
N PHE A 56 2.13 9.67 -5.44
CA PHE A 56 1.87 8.34 -5.98
C PHE A 56 3.11 7.46 -5.98
N LEU A 57 2.99 6.26 -5.45
CA LEU A 57 3.98 5.19 -5.61
C LEU A 57 3.71 4.40 -6.86
N ALA A 58 2.44 4.24 -7.21
CA ALA A 58 1.98 3.59 -8.43
C ALA A 58 0.71 4.28 -8.87
N LYS A 59 0.60 4.60 -10.16
CA LYS A 59 -0.58 5.24 -10.71
C LYS A 59 -0.99 4.54 -11.98
N GLY A 60 -2.22 4.02 -11.99
CA GLY A 60 -2.76 3.34 -13.16
C GLY A 60 -2.00 2.08 -13.54
N VAL A 61 -1.44 1.37 -12.57
CA VAL A 61 -0.69 0.14 -12.84
C VAL A 61 -1.66 -0.99 -13.07
N ASN A 62 -1.52 -1.67 -14.20
CA ASN A 62 -2.40 -2.79 -14.56
C ASN A 62 -1.94 -4.07 -13.88
N ILE A 63 -2.88 -4.79 -13.29
CA ILE A 63 -2.64 -6.12 -12.74
C ILE A 63 -3.50 -7.11 -13.53
N PRO A 64 -2.88 -8.09 -14.20
CA PRO A 64 -3.64 -9.10 -14.93
C PRO A 64 -4.55 -9.91 -14.02
N PRO A 65 -5.54 -10.62 -14.58
CA PRO A 65 -6.46 -11.43 -13.78
C PRO A 65 -5.74 -12.44 -12.90
N ASN A 66 -6.17 -12.58 -11.67
CA ASN A 66 -5.65 -13.55 -10.71
C ASN A 66 -4.14 -13.48 -10.51
N SER A 67 -3.57 -12.27 -10.65
CA SER A 67 -2.13 -12.04 -10.54
C SER A 67 -1.82 -11.02 -9.48
N ALA A 68 -0.56 -10.95 -9.07
CA ALA A 68 -0.12 -10.00 -8.08
C ALA A 68 1.15 -9.29 -8.55
N ILE A 69 1.33 -8.07 -8.06
CA ILE A 69 2.56 -7.30 -8.28
C ILE A 69 3.14 -6.92 -6.92
N GLU A 70 4.46 -6.78 -6.89
CA GLU A 70 5.19 -6.30 -5.73
C GLU A 70 5.70 -4.90 -6.04
N LEU A 71 5.29 -3.89 -5.26
CA LEU A 71 5.67 -2.50 -5.54
C LEU A 71 7.03 -2.13 -5.01
N ILE A 72 7.50 -2.83 -3.97
CA ILE A 72 8.81 -2.56 -3.38
C ILE A 72 9.72 -3.73 -3.68
N GLN A 73 10.81 -3.49 -4.40
CA GLN A 73 11.72 -4.53 -4.84
C GLN A 73 13.15 -4.17 -4.50
N GLY A 74 14.01 -5.18 -4.48
CA GLY A 74 15.44 -4.99 -4.35
C GLY A 74 15.89 -4.45 -3.00
N GLY A 75 15.11 -4.66 -1.96
CA GLY A 75 15.47 -4.20 -0.62
C GLY A 75 15.20 -2.73 -0.38
N ALA A 76 14.55 -2.05 -1.32
CA ALA A 76 14.16 -0.66 -1.13
C ALA A 76 13.16 -0.54 0.03
N LYS A 77 13.10 0.64 0.62
CA LYS A 77 12.18 0.93 1.70
C LYS A 77 11.49 2.24 1.42
N ILE A 78 10.24 2.34 1.89
CA ILE A 78 9.50 3.59 1.84
C ILE A 78 9.26 4.01 3.28
N VAL A 79 9.75 5.19 3.65
CA VAL A 79 9.59 5.70 5.00
C VAL A 79 8.33 6.56 5.06
N LEU A 80 7.44 6.23 6.00
CA LEU A 80 6.27 7.05 6.30
C LEU A 80 6.56 7.85 7.54
N ALA A 81 6.54 9.16 7.41
CA ALA A 81 6.74 10.07 8.53
C ALA A 81 5.43 10.30 9.26
N ASN A 82 5.51 10.91 10.42
CA ASN A 82 4.33 11.26 11.20
C ASN A 82 3.36 12.09 10.35
N GLY A 83 2.12 11.64 10.28
CA GLY A 83 1.07 12.30 9.51
C GLY A 83 0.90 11.78 8.10
N ASP A 84 1.76 10.89 7.64
CA ASP A 84 1.61 10.29 6.33
C ASP A 84 0.58 9.15 6.39
N THR A 85 -0.22 9.02 5.34
CA THR A 85 -1.19 7.93 5.23
C THR A 85 -0.96 7.21 3.90
N LEU A 86 -0.73 5.92 3.96
CA LEU A 86 -0.57 5.10 2.77
C LEU A 86 -1.94 4.56 2.37
N GLU A 87 -2.33 4.80 1.11
CA GLU A 87 -3.65 4.45 0.60
C GLU A 87 -3.56 3.71 -0.71
N ALA A 88 -4.58 2.93 -1.00
CA ALA A 88 -4.70 2.23 -2.28
C ALA A 88 -6.13 2.36 -2.80
N VAL A 89 -6.25 2.31 -4.12
CA VAL A 89 -7.54 2.36 -4.81
C VAL A 89 -7.45 1.54 -6.09
N SER A 90 -8.55 0.92 -6.47
CA SER A 90 -8.69 0.18 -7.72
C SER A 90 -9.72 0.86 -8.61
N ASP A 91 -9.66 0.59 -9.91
CA ASP A 91 -10.68 1.07 -10.84
C ASP A 91 -11.93 0.18 -10.86
N THR A 92 -11.92 -0.91 -10.10
CA THR A 92 -13.00 -1.90 -10.10
C THR A 92 -13.39 -2.24 -8.67
N ALA A 93 -14.68 -2.32 -8.41
CA ALA A 93 -15.18 -2.63 -7.06
C ALA A 93 -14.75 -4.01 -6.61
N SER A 94 -14.41 -4.13 -5.33
CA SER A 94 -14.08 -5.39 -4.65
C SER A 94 -13.06 -6.25 -5.41
N SER A 95 -11.98 -5.62 -5.88
CA SER A 95 -11.07 -6.26 -6.82
C SER A 95 -9.65 -6.46 -6.33
N LEU A 96 -9.24 -5.78 -5.29
CA LEU A 96 -7.82 -5.71 -4.91
C LEU A 96 -7.62 -6.11 -3.46
N ASP A 97 -6.69 -7.04 -3.24
CA ASP A 97 -6.19 -7.36 -1.90
C ASP A 97 -4.76 -6.86 -1.78
N VAL A 98 -4.42 -6.29 -0.63
CA VAL A 98 -3.07 -5.79 -0.38
C VAL A 98 -2.51 -6.45 0.87
N VAL A 99 -1.28 -6.94 0.75
CA VAL A 99 -0.47 -7.43 1.87
C VAL A 99 0.71 -6.49 2.01
N LEU A 100 0.83 -5.85 3.16
CA LEU A 100 1.84 -4.85 3.43
C LEU A 100 2.68 -5.31 4.61
N SER A 101 4.00 -5.19 4.47
CA SER A 101 4.93 -5.49 5.56
C SER A 101 5.69 -4.22 5.91
N TYR A 102 5.83 -3.95 7.19
CA TYR A 102 6.54 -2.74 7.62
C TYR A 102 7.24 -2.94 8.96
N ILE A 103 8.20 -2.07 9.22
CA ILE A 103 8.89 -1.99 10.51
C ILE A 103 8.36 -0.77 11.23
N ASP A 104 7.84 -1.01 12.43
CA ASP A 104 7.19 0.00 13.25
C ASP A 104 8.21 0.83 14.01
N THR A 105 7.96 2.12 14.16
CA THR A 105 8.66 3.02 15.08
C THR A 105 10.17 3.03 14.87
N ILE A 106 10.61 3.24 13.62
CA ILE A 106 12.02 3.10 13.27
C ILE A 106 12.90 4.25 13.80
N SER A 107 12.30 5.37 14.19
CA SER A 107 13.03 6.56 14.60
C SER A 107 12.87 6.89 16.08
N SER A 108 12.29 6.03 16.85
CA SER A 108 12.04 6.33 18.27
C SER A 108 13.09 5.77 19.21
#